data_d7e28d7edf3c5a5c59591c3b14c3dee2
#
_entry.id   d7e28d7edf3c5a5c59591c3b14c3dee2
#
_cell.length_a   1.000
_cell.length_b   1.000
_cell.length_c   1.000
_cell.angle_alpha   90.00
_cell.angle_beta   90.00
_cell.angle_gamma   90.00
#
_symmetry.space_group_name_H-M   'P 1'
#
loop_
_entity.id
_entity.type
_entity.pdbx_description
1 polymer ?
#
loop_
_entity_poly.entity_id
_entity_poly.type
_entity_poly.pdbx_seq_one_letter_code
_entity_poly.pdbx_strand_id
1 'polypeptide(L)'
;MNLRARIRILLVFLVGMPLLLLLYESYQTGRHTLMTEMKQEALKVAKLETAEMDLTFDPPRIIAEGLARAVETVPELRDDSLRELLRRTLHDSPEIYGAAIAFDPGMTSLGRFAPYVCRRGGVETESSISYDYTVSDWYRRPLQLGRGSWSKPYYDRDGGTDMVTYATPVRRGGRIVGVAEVDLDLASLLKRLQFLRPGGNGTAYLVNPAGHILAHPDLKAMVGREGGRTLGQLGTLMKRRGVDTMNMVDPVSRRMSWVVEYPVSSLSTARGGGDWSLIVSWPLDERMAPLSTLGRRMLVLYLFMGGAALWFLNRTFDDTITRPLRRLARQARGYAEGDFARNPVSRNEALELKELEDALNALGAALEKDRAPSPHVTEDSP
;
A
#
# COMPACT_ATOMS: atom_id res chain seq x y z
N MET A 1 -8.87 -45.80 -23.55
CA MET A 1 -8.37 -45.42 -22.22
C MET A 1 -8.79 -46.48 -21.23
N ASN A 2 -7.83 -47.18 -20.63
CA ASN A 2 -8.08 -48.30 -19.71
C ASN A 2 -8.85 -47.84 -18.46
N LEU A 3 -9.73 -48.67 -17.90
CA LEU A 3 -10.53 -48.38 -16.71
C LEU A 3 -9.68 -47.77 -15.55
N ARG A 4 -8.45 -48.26 -15.38
CA ARG A 4 -7.47 -47.71 -14.40
C ARG A 4 -7.14 -46.26 -14.64
N ALA A 5 -6.93 -45.85 -15.89
CA ALA A 5 -6.63 -44.44 -16.22
C ALA A 5 -7.82 -43.54 -15.89
N ARG A 6 -9.06 -44.00 -16.16
CA ARG A 6 -10.28 -43.24 -15.82
C ARG A 6 -10.45 -43.06 -14.32
N ILE A 7 -10.24 -44.12 -13.53
CA ILE A 7 -10.36 -44.08 -12.06
C ILE A 7 -9.28 -43.19 -11.45
N ARG A 8 -8.04 -43.25 -11.94
CA ARG A 8 -6.95 -42.38 -11.47
C ARG A 8 -7.25 -40.90 -11.75
N ILE A 9 -7.73 -40.57 -12.92
CA ILE A 9 -8.13 -39.22 -13.29
C ILE A 9 -9.25 -38.75 -12.36
N LEU A 10 -10.26 -39.57 -12.12
CA LEU A 10 -11.38 -39.23 -11.22
C LEU A 10 -10.89 -38.98 -9.78
N LEU A 11 -9.96 -39.79 -9.25
CA LEU A 11 -9.36 -39.60 -7.93
C LEU A 11 -8.52 -38.31 -7.87
N VAL A 12 -7.74 -37.99 -8.90
CA VAL A 12 -6.99 -36.73 -8.98
C VAL A 12 -7.94 -35.54 -8.94
N PHE A 13 -9.04 -35.58 -9.66
CA PHE A 13 -10.04 -34.49 -9.61
C PHE A 13 -10.76 -34.44 -8.28
N LEU A 14 -11.17 -35.57 -7.72
CA LEU A 14 -11.93 -35.64 -6.47
C LEU A 14 -11.13 -35.13 -5.26
N VAL A 15 -9.83 -35.36 -5.20
CA VAL A 15 -8.95 -34.96 -4.08
C VAL A 15 -8.23 -33.67 -4.41
N GLY A 16 -7.69 -33.52 -5.63
CA GLY A 16 -6.85 -32.38 -5.99
C GLY A 16 -7.64 -31.09 -6.15
N MET A 17 -8.84 -31.14 -6.73
CA MET A 17 -9.64 -29.94 -6.97
C MET A 17 -10.14 -29.25 -5.69
N PRO A 18 -10.68 -29.95 -4.67
CA PRO A 18 -11.02 -29.33 -3.39
C PRO A 18 -9.81 -28.74 -2.67
N LEU A 19 -8.67 -29.42 -2.70
CA LEU A 19 -7.45 -28.90 -2.10
C LEU A 19 -6.96 -27.61 -2.77
N LEU A 20 -7.01 -27.53 -4.09
CA LEU A 20 -6.68 -26.31 -4.82
C LEU A 20 -7.67 -25.19 -4.53
N LEU A 21 -8.97 -25.50 -4.43
CA LEU A 21 -9.99 -24.54 -4.08
C LEU A 21 -9.76 -23.96 -2.67
N LEU A 22 -9.49 -24.81 -1.69
CA LEU A 22 -9.17 -24.40 -0.32
C LEU A 22 -7.90 -23.54 -0.25
N LEU A 23 -6.87 -23.88 -1.03
CA LEU A 23 -5.66 -23.08 -1.14
C LEU A 23 -5.96 -21.71 -1.71
N TYR A 24 -6.74 -21.66 -2.78
CA TYR A 24 -7.15 -20.40 -3.42
C TYR A 24 -7.96 -19.52 -2.48
N GLU A 25 -8.97 -20.07 -1.81
CA GLU A 25 -9.78 -19.38 -0.81
C GLU A 25 -8.96 -18.88 0.36
N SER A 26 -8.07 -19.69 0.90
CA SER A 26 -7.15 -19.31 1.99
C SER A 26 -6.23 -18.16 1.57
N TYR A 27 -5.68 -18.19 0.35
CA TYR A 27 -4.86 -17.13 -0.18
C TYR A 27 -5.65 -15.83 -0.39
N GLN A 28 -6.85 -15.90 -0.95
CA GLN A 28 -7.70 -14.72 -1.17
C GLN A 28 -8.14 -14.09 0.14
N THR A 29 -8.53 -14.91 1.12
CA THR A 29 -8.90 -14.44 2.46
C THR A 29 -7.73 -13.75 3.15
N GLY A 30 -6.55 -14.38 3.15
CA GLY A 30 -5.33 -13.80 3.72
C GLY A 30 -4.93 -12.48 3.05
N ARG A 31 -5.03 -12.42 1.72
CA ARG A 31 -4.78 -11.19 0.95
C ARG A 31 -5.79 -10.09 1.31
N HIS A 32 -7.06 -10.41 1.39
CA HIS A 32 -8.11 -9.44 1.73
C HIS A 32 -7.93 -8.89 3.15
N THR A 33 -7.68 -9.77 4.13
CA THR A 33 -7.43 -9.38 5.53
C THR A 33 -6.21 -8.45 5.61
N LEU A 34 -5.08 -8.84 5.01
CA LEU A 34 -3.86 -8.03 5.01
C LEU A 34 -4.09 -6.67 4.36
N MET A 35 -4.81 -6.61 3.23
CA MET A 35 -5.15 -5.34 2.57
C MET A 35 -6.02 -4.45 3.45
N THR A 36 -6.96 -5.03 4.19
CA THR A 36 -7.85 -4.27 5.09
C THR A 36 -7.07 -3.73 6.29
N GLU A 37 -6.21 -4.54 6.90
CA GLU A 37 -5.32 -4.11 7.98
C GLU A 37 -4.36 -3.01 7.53
N MET A 38 -3.72 -3.19 6.37
CA MET A 38 -2.85 -2.17 5.77
C MET A 38 -3.60 -0.84 5.56
N LYS A 39 -4.85 -0.90 5.08
CA LYS A 39 -5.66 0.30 4.88
C LYS A 39 -5.92 1.03 6.19
N GLN A 40 -6.29 0.30 7.24
CA GLN A 40 -6.55 0.90 8.56
C GLN A 40 -5.29 1.47 9.19
N GLU A 41 -4.18 0.73 9.13
CA GLU A 41 -2.87 1.21 9.60
C GLU A 41 -2.44 2.48 8.84
N ALA A 42 -2.57 2.46 7.52
CA ALA A 42 -2.24 3.57 6.66
C ALA A 42 -3.01 4.85 6.98
N LEU A 43 -4.33 4.73 7.14
CA LEU A 43 -5.18 5.86 7.52
C LEU A 43 -4.84 6.38 8.92
N LYS A 44 -4.57 5.50 9.87
CA LYS A 44 -4.16 5.87 11.23
C LYS A 44 -2.83 6.63 11.23
N VAL A 45 -1.85 6.12 10.49
CA VAL A 45 -0.54 6.76 10.36
C VAL A 45 -0.69 8.11 9.65
N ALA A 46 -1.39 8.18 8.51
CA ALA A 46 -1.61 9.43 7.80
C ALA A 46 -2.28 10.49 8.67
N LYS A 47 -3.25 10.11 9.49
CA LYS A 47 -3.92 11.01 10.45
C LYS A 47 -2.96 11.53 11.53
N LEU A 48 -2.10 10.67 12.07
CA LEU A 48 -1.12 11.07 13.08
C LEU A 48 -0.08 12.02 12.49
N GLU A 49 0.47 11.67 11.34
CA GLU A 49 1.47 12.47 10.64
C GLU A 49 0.91 13.83 10.18
N THR A 50 -0.37 13.87 9.78
CA THR A 50 -1.04 15.12 9.42
C THR A 50 -1.22 16.01 10.65
N ALA A 51 -1.56 15.44 11.81
CA ALA A 51 -1.63 16.21 13.05
C ALA A 51 -0.26 16.81 13.44
N GLU A 52 0.82 16.09 13.20
CA GLU A 52 2.18 16.58 13.40
C GLU A 52 2.54 17.70 12.38
N MET A 53 2.07 17.59 11.13
CA MET A 53 2.17 18.66 10.15
C MET A 53 1.39 19.90 10.59
N ASP A 54 0.18 19.76 11.11
CA ASP A 54 -0.60 20.87 11.65
C ASP A 54 0.14 21.62 12.77
N LEU A 55 0.87 20.91 13.64
CA LEU A 55 1.74 21.52 14.66
C LEU A 55 2.92 22.31 14.03
N THR A 56 3.30 22.01 12.81
CA THR A 56 4.36 22.73 12.07
C THR A 56 3.83 24.00 11.40
N PHE A 57 2.62 23.94 10.85
CA PHE A 57 2.06 25.04 10.03
C PHE A 57 1.15 25.98 10.83
N ASP A 58 0.58 25.59 11.96
CA ASP A 58 -0.25 26.45 12.79
C ASP A 58 0.55 27.57 13.49
N PRO A 59 1.74 27.34 14.09
CA PRO A 59 2.49 28.40 14.75
C PRO A 59 2.82 29.60 13.85
N PRO A 60 3.40 29.43 12.63
CA PRO A 60 3.65 30.57 11.72
C PRO A 60 2.41 31.39 11.42
N ARG A 61 1.26 30.73 11.23
CA ARG A 61 -0.02 31.41 11.02
C ARG A 61 -0.41 32.25 12.24
N ILE A 62 -0.35 31.68 13.42
CA ILE A 62 -0.71 32.37 14.68
C ILE A 62 0.21 33.55 14.93
N ILE A 63 1.51 33.37 14.68
CA ILE A 63 2.53 34.42 14.83
C ILE A 63 2.29 35.57 13.86
N ALA A 64 2.08 35.28 12.57
CA ALA A 64 1.81 36.31 11.56
C ALA A 64 0.55 37.11 11.87
N GLU A 65 -0.54 36.42 12.27
CA GLU A 65 -1.78 37.09 12.69
C GLU A 65 -1.58 37.90 13.98
N GLY A 66 -0.72 37.44 14.88
CA GLY A 66 -0.31 38.17 16.09
C GLY A 66 0.47 39.43 15.74
N LEU A 67 1.46 39.33 14.83
CA LEU A 67 2.22 40.48 14.33
C LEU A 67 1.30 41.51 13.65
N ALA A 68 0.39 41.07 12.78
CA ALA A 68 -0.57 41.98 12.15
C ALA A 68 -1.37 42.77 13.18
N ARG A 69 -1.93 42.08 14.20
CA ARG A 69 -2.68 42.73 15.28
C ARG A 69 -1.81 43.67 16.12
N ALA A 70 -0.56 43.30 16.40
CA ALA A 70 0.36 44.16 17.13
C ALA A 70 0.59 45.48 16.37
N VAL A 71 0.83 45.39 15.07
CA VAL A 71 1.03 46.59 14.22
C VAL A 71 -0.25 47.47 14.09
N GLU A 72 -1.43 46.83 14.13
CA GLU A 72 -2.71 47.55 14.14
C GLU A 72 -2.86 48.50 15.35
N THR A 73 -2.32 48.07 16.50
CA THR A 73 -2.46 48.77 17.79
C THR A 73 -1.32 49.74 18.12
N VAL A 74 -0.18 49.66 17.43
CA VAL A 74 0.94 50.58 17.61
C VAL A 74 0.54 52.01 17.22
N PRO A 75 0.65 53.05 18.08
CA PRO A 75 0.22 54.40 17.77
C PRO A 75 0.96 55.00 16.56
N GLU A 76 2.28 54.85 16.53
CA GLU A 76 3.15 55.33 15.46
C GLU A 76 3.99 54.18 14.86
N LEU A 77 4.05 54.12 13.51
CA LEU A 77 4.88 53.19 12.78
C LEU A 77 6.33 53.75 12.75
N ARG A 78 7.13 53.37 13.73
CA ARG A 78 8.54 53.75 13.75
C ARG A 78 9.40 52.55 13.38
N ASP A 79 10.43 52.77 12.57
CA ASP A 79 11.34 51.69 12.10
C ASP A 79 11.91 50.84 13.24
N ASP A 80 12.50 51.53 14.24
CA ASP A 80 13.14 50.84 15.37
C ASP A 80 12.14 49.97 16.18
N SER A 81 10.93 50.47 16.39
CA SER A 81 9.88 49.70 17.09
C SER A 81 9.42 48.47 16.36
N LEU A 82 9.30 48.58 15.01
CA LEU A 82 8.91 47.45 14.17
C LEU A 82 10.01 46.40 14.10
N ARG A 83 11.28 46.82 13.99
CA ARG A 83 12.42 45.89 14.00
C ARG A 83 12.55 45.17 15.32
N GLU A 84 12.39 45.89 16.42
CA GLU A 84 12.43 45.29 17.77
C GLU A 84 11.27 44.27 17.96
N LEU A 85 10.07 44.60 17.47
CA LEU A 85 8.94 43.65 17.47
C LEU A 85 9.27 42.39 16.69
N LEU A 86 9.80 42.51 15.47
CA LEU A 86 10.20 41.38 14.62
C LEU A 86 11.32 40.56 15.26
N ARG A 87 12.34 41.22 15.83
CA ARG A 87 13.46 40.54 16.50
C ARG A 87 12.99 39.70 17.69
N ARG A 88 12.14 40.27 18.55
CA ARG A 88 11.54 39.51 19.65
C ARG A 88 10.68 38.36 19.17
N THR A 89 9.87 38.59 18.15
CA THR A 89 9.05 37.54 17.58
C THR A 89 9.92 36.40 17.06
N LEU A 90 11.00 36.69 16.35
CA LEU A 90 11.91 35.66 15.86
C LEU A 90 12.61 34.93 17.02
N HIS A 91 13.11 35.69 18.02
CA HIS A 91 13.82 35.14 19.17
C HIS A 91 12.94 34.17 19.98
N ASP A 92 11.69 34.54 20.24
CA ASP A 92 10.74 33.79 21.03
C ASP A 92 10.11 32.59 20.28
N SER A 93 10.33 32.51 18.96
CA SER A 93 9.71 31.51 18.08
C SER A 93 10.77 30.71 17.30
N PRO A 94 11.39 29.68 17.91
CA PRO A 94 12.44 28.89 17.24
C PRO A 94 11.96 28.08 16.06
N GLU A 95 10.65 27.88 15.91
CA GLU A 95 10.01 27.12 14.86
C GLU A 95 9.92 27.88 13.51
N ILE A 96 10.08 29.21 13.50
CA ILE A 96 10.01 30.00 12.28
C ILE A 96 11.41 30.33 11.76
N TYR A 97 11.54 30.53 10.46
CA TYR A 97 12.78 30.93 9.80
C TYR A 97 12.98 32.43 9.77
N GLY A 98 11.92 33.17 9.45
CA GLY A 98 11.95 34.62 9.36
C GLY A 98 10.58 35.26 9.59
N ALA A 99 10.57 36.57 9.71
CA ALA A 99 9.35 37.37 9.79
C ALA A 99 9.59 38.77 9.21
N ALA A 100 8.57 39.31 8.53
CA ALA A 100 8.58 40.68 8.04
C ALA A 100 7.22 41.39 8.19
N ILE A 101 7.26 42.71 8.08
CA ILE A 101 6.08 43.56 7.91
C ILE A 101 6.31 44.41 6.66
N ALA A 102 5.61 44.12 5.58
CA ALA A 102 5.74 44.82 4.32
C ALA A 102 4.58 45.78 4.13
N PHE A 103 4.88 47.08 4.08
CA PHE A 103 3.88 48.11 3.97
C PHE A 103 3.54 48.41 2.50
N ASP A 104 2.29 48.82 2.23
CA ASP A 104 1.89 49.34 0.94
C ASP A 104 2.52 50.71 0.70
N PRO A 105 3.31 50.89 -0.37
CA PRO A 105 4.02 52.13 -0.63
C PRO A 105 3.10 53.37 -0.77
N GLY A 106 1.85 53.17 -1.15
CA GLY A 106 0.86 54.24 -1.28
C GLY A 106 0.07 54.59 -0.02
N MET A 107 0.21 53.75 1.03
CA MET A 107 -0.62 53.84 2.24
C MET A 107 0.12 54.33 3.48
N THR A 108 1.44 54.47 3.41
CA THR A 108 2.28 54.92 4.52
C THR A 108 3.26 55.99 4.05
N SER A 109 3.66 56.89 4.95
CA SER A 109 4.73 57.87 4.71
C SER A 109 6.13 57.24 4.57
N LEU A 110 6.26 55.95 4.92
CA LEU A 110 7.51 55.17 4.87
C LEU A 110 7.83 54.70 3.42
N GLY A 111 6.89 54.85 2.49
CA GLY A 111 7.07 54.38 1.12
C GLY A 111 7.18 52.88 1.03
N ARG A 112 8.14 52.37 0.22
CA ARG A 112 8.44 50.93 0.13
C ARG A 112 9.30 50.51 1.32
N PHE A 113 8.66 50.13 2.40
CA PHE A 113 9.29 49.77 3.65
C PHE A 113 8.87 48.38 4.09
N ALA A 114 9.83 47.47 4.22
CA ALA A 114 9.61 46.09 4.61
C ALA A 114 10.79 45.58 5.47
N PRO A 115 10.82 45.92 6.79
CA PRO A 115 11.82 45.33 7.72
C PRO A 115 11.64 43.83 7.79
N TYR A 116 12.75 43.10 7.77
CA TYR A 116 12.84 41.65 7.75
C TYR A 116 13.89 41.14 8.72
N VAL A 117 13.56 40.10 9.46
CA VAL A 117 14.47 39.36 10.33
C VAL A 117 14.42 37.87 9.98
N CYS A 118 15.57 37.21 9.93
CA CYS A 118 15.63 35.79 9.60
C CYS A 118 16.83 35.07 10.26
N ARG A 119 16.78 33.73 10.29
CA ARG A 119 17.87 32.86 10.77
C ARG A 119 18.75 32.39 9.64
N ARG A 120 19.64 33.22 9.16
CA ARG A 120 20.58 32.84 8.10
C ARG A 120 21.79 32.08 8.68
N GLY A 121 21.95 30.82 8.29
CA GLY A 121 23.04 30.00 8.83
C GLY A 121 23.00 29.77 10.35
N GLY A 122 21.82 29.86 10.96
CA GLY A 122 21.64 29.73 12.42
C GLY A 122 21.86 31.03 13.19
N VAL A 123 22.15 32.14 12.52
CA VAL A 123 22.34 33.45 13.13
C VAL A 123 21.16 34.37 12.80
N GLU A 124 20.61 35.01 13.82
CA GLU A 124 19.56 36.02 13.63
C GLU A 124 20.13 37.23 12.91
N THR A 125 19.57 37.53 11.75
CA THR A 125 20.01 38.60 10.86
C THR A 125 18.86 39.55 10.61
N GLU A 126 19.15 40.82 10.69
CA GLU A 126 18.20 41.91 10.42
C GLU A 126 18.54 42.56 9.08
N SER A 127 17.50 42.79 8.27
CA SER A 127 17.60 43.43 6.94
C SER A 127 16.29 44.13 6.58
N SER A 128 16.19 44.54 5.35
CA SER A 128 14.93 44.94 4.70
C SER A 128 14.79 44.18 3.40
N ILE A 129 13.58 43.85 3.00
CA ILE A 129 13.34 43.20 1.72
C ILE A 129 13.81 44.10 0.59
N SER A 130 14.81 43.62 -0.18
CA SER A 130 15.55 44.39 -1.15
C SER A 130 14.88 44.47 -2.55
N TYR A 131 14.03 43.49 -2.85
CA TYR A 131 13.31 43.39 -4.13
C TYR A 131 11.92 44.06 -4.08
N ASP A 132 11.27 44.15 -5.23
CA ASP A 132 9.88 44.61 -5.30
C ASP A 132 8.91 43.51 -4.84
N TYR A 133 8.61 43.53 -3.54
CA TYR A 133 7.70 42.57 -2.94
C TYR A 133 6.24 42.77 -3.40
N THR A 134 5.86 43.91 -3.92
CA THR A 134 4.48 44.20 -4.31
C THR A 134 3.96 43.32 -5.44
N VAL A 135 4.86 42.68 -6.18
CA VAL A 135 4.56 41.72 -7.24
C VAL A 135 4.58 40.27 -6.77
N SER A 136 5.08 40.02 -5.57
CA SER A 136 5.22 38.69 -4.99
C SER A 136 3.89 38.05 -4.62
N ASP A 137 3.78 36.70 -4.78
CA ASP A 137 2.55 35.95 -4.45
C ASP A 137 2.17 36.08 -2.97
N TRP A 138 3.17 35.97 -2.09
CA TRP A 138 2.98 36.07 -0.65
C TRP A 138 2.44 37.45 -0.20
N TYR A 139 2.75 38.50 -0.93
CA TYR A 139 2.23 39.84 -0.65
C TYR A 139 0.86 40.07 -1.28
N ARG A 140 0.69 39.76 -2.57
CA ARG A 140 -0.55 40.06 -3.32
C ARG A 140 -1.73 39.18 -2.90
N ARG A 141 -1.48 37.92 -2.65
CA ARG A 141 -2.54 36.96 -2.40
C ARG A 141 -3.36 37.26 -1.13
N PRO A 142 -2.76 37.56 0.04
CA PRO A 142 -3.54 37.95 1.23
C PRO A 142 -4.31 39.27 1.02
N LEU A 143 -3.76 40.23 0.26
CA LEU A 143 -4.47 41.45 -0.07
C LEU A 143 -5.72 41.18 -0.91
N GLN A 144 -5.61 40.33 -1.93
CA GLN A 144 -6.74 39.95 -2.80
C GLN A 144 -7.80 39.14 -2.03
N LEU A 145 -7.40 38.29 -1.12
CA LEU A 145 -8.30 37.45 -0.31
C LEU A 145 -8.90 38.22 0.87
N GLY A 146 -8.30 39.36 1.27
CA GLY A 146 -8.66 40.10 2.47
C GLY A 146 -8.42 39.32 3.77
N ARG A 147 -7.63 38.22 3.74
CA ARG A 147 -7.30 37.33 4.85
C ARG A 147 -5.93 36.70 4.62
N GLY A 148 -5.40 36.07 5.68
CA GLY A 148 -4.13 35.37 5.62
C GLY A 148 -4.13 34.18 4.64
N SER A 149 -2.97 33.91 4.05
CA SER A 149 -2.77 32.80 3.10
C SER A 149 -1.33 32.33 3.06
N TRP A 150 -1.15 31.04 2.73
CA TRP A 150 0.16 30.47 2.42
C TRP A 150 0.57 30.76 0.98
N SER A 151 1.85 31.07 0.78
CA SER A 151 2.48 31.16 -0.55
C SER A 151 2.72 29.77 -1.15
N LYS A 152 3.03 29.72 -2.44
CA LYS A 152 3.74 28.56 -3.01
C LYS A 152 5.19 28.57 -2.53
N PRO A 153 5.90 27.40 -2.55
CA PRO A 153 7.34 27.38 -2.33
C PRO A 153 8.06 28.31 -3.33
N TYR A 154 9.01 29.10 -2.84
CA TYR A 154 9.83 29.99 -3.64
C TYR A 154 11.20 30.16 -3.00
N TYR A 155 12.20 30.55 -3.80
CA TYR A 155 13.50 30.95 -3.29
C TYR A 155 13.47 32.44 -2.92
N ASP A 156 13.75 32.75 -1.67
CA ASP A 156 13.89 34.12 -1.20
C ASP A 156 15.36 34.55 -1.20
N ARG A 157 15.64 35.73 -1.84
CA ARG A 157 17.01 36.23 -1.97
C ARG A 157 17.54 36.81 -0.64
N ASP A 158 16.69 37.47 0.09
CA ASP A 158 17.05 38.13 1.36
C ASP A 158 17.12 37.11 2.49
N GLY A 159 16.27 36.09 2.49
CA GLY A 159 16.35 34.92 3.36
C GLY A 159 17.49 33.96 2.98
N GLY A 160 17.84 33.88 1.70
CA GLY A 160 18.89 33.01 1.16
C GLY A 160 18.55 31.52 1.17
N THR A 161 17.27 31.19 1.17
CA THR A 161 16.77 29.80 1.20
C THR A 161 15.45 29.65 0.43
N ASP A 162 15.12 28.38 0.10
CA ASP A 162 13.78 28.03 -0.35
C ASP A 162 12.83 28.00 0.85
N MET A 163 11.67 28.65 0.72
CA MET A 163 10.72 28.81 1.82
C MET A 163 9.27 28.75 1.38
N VAL A 164 8.41 28.61 2.35
CA VAL A 164 6.96 28.88 2.25
C VAL A 164 6.60 29.92 3.30
N THR A 165 5.77 30.88 2.92
CA THR A 165 5.42 32.03 3.74
C THR A 165 3.93 32.04 4.03
N TYR A 166 3.57 32.19 5.30
CA TYR A 166 2.23 32.59 5.68
C TYR A 166 2.18 34.11 5.84
N ALA A 167 1.29 34.76 5.11
CA ALA A 167 1.16 36.19 5.14
C ALA A 167 -0.29 36.61 5.38
N THR A 168 -0.50 37.67 6.15
CA THR A 168 -1.82 38.16 6.53
C THR A 168 -1.90 39.70 6.42
N PRO A 169 -3.05 40.28 5.99
CA PRO A 169 -3.19 41.73 5.88
C PRO A 169 -3.06 42.41 7.25
N VAL A 170 -2.30 43.49 7.28
CA VAL A 170 -2.25 44.46 8.38
C VAL A 170 -3.27 45.56 8.13
N ARG A 171 -4.14 45.83 9.12
CA ARG A 171 -5.20 46.84 8.98
C ARG A 171 -4.98 48.00 9.96
N ARG A 172 -5.21 49.19 9.52
CA ARG A 172 -5.24 50.39 10.38
C ARG A 172 -6.41 51.26 9.99
N GLY A 173 -7.23 51.66 10.95
CA GLY A 173 -8.45 52.42 10.67
C GLY A 173 -9.38 51.74 9.68
N GLY A 174 -9.45 50.41 9.65
CA GLY A 174 -10.26 49.62 8.73
C GLY A 174 -9.69 49.49 7.30
N ARG A 175 -8.55 50.12 6.99
CA ARG A 175 -7.88 50.00 5.69
C ARG A 175 -6.67 49.05 5.80
N ILE A 176 -6.43 48.27 4.74
CA ILE A 176 -5.22 47.46 4.64
C ILE A 176 -4.05 48.40 4.32
N VAL A 177 -3.03 48.39 5.15
CA VAL A 177 -1.81 49.21 5.04
C VAL A 177 -0.56 48.42 4.67
N GLY A 178 -0.68 47.07 4.63
CA GLY A 178 0.43 46.18 4.31
C GLY A 178 0.10 44.75 4.68
N VAL A 179 1.16 43.95 4.81
CA VAL A 179 1.09 42.52 5.08
C VAL A 179 2.13 42.18 6.15
N ALA A 180 1.76 41.37 7.15
CA ALA A 180 2.68 40.73 8.06
C ALA A 180 2.91 39.30 7.57
N GLU A 181 4.14 38.87 7.53
CA GLU A 181 4.53 37.53 7.05
C GLU A 181 5.41 36.79 8.04
N VAL A 182 5.36 35.45 7.96
CA VAL A 182 6.24 34.52 8.69
C VAL A 182 6.63 33.40 7.76
N ASP A 183 7.94 33.09 7.76
CA ASP A 183 8.56 32.13 6.88
C ASP A 183 8.87 30.82 7.57
N LEU A 184 8.64 29.73 6.85
CA LEU A 184 9.17 28.41 7.14
C LEU A 184 10.23 28.03 6.09
N ASP A 185 11.39 27.64 6.54
CA ASP A 185 12.45 27.12 5.70
C ASP A 185 12.07 25.72 5.16
N LEU A 186 12.13 25.58 3.85
CA LEU A 186 11.77 24.33 3.18
C LEU A 186 12.74 23.19 3.49
N ALA A 187 14.03 23.48 3.75
CA ALA A 187 15.00 22.44 4.12
C ALA A 187 14.65 21.82 5.49
N SER A 188 14.22 22.62 6.45
CA SER A 188 13.74 22.15 7.77
C SER A 188 12.46 21.30 7.62
N LEU A 189 11.54 21.73 6.77
CA LEU A 189 10.32 20.95 6.46
C LEU A 189 10.66 19.62 5.80
N LEU A 190 11.55 19.62 4.80
CA LEU A 190 12.04 18.40 4.15
C LEU A 190 12.72 17.45 5.12
N LYS A 191 13.54 17.99 6.05
CA LYS A 191 14.19 17.20 7.08
C LYS A 191 13.16 16.50 7.98
N ARG A 192 12.09 17.18 8.37
CA ARG A 192 10.99 16.56 9.13
C ARG A 192 10.33 15.43 8.32
N LEU A 193 9.98 15.66 7.07
CA LEU A 193 9.39 14.64 6.18
C LEU A 193 10.30 13.43 5.97
N GLN A 194 11.62 13.58 5.96
CA GLN A 194 12.58 12.48 5.86
C GLN A 194 12.53 11.51 7.03
N PHE A 195 12.21 12.01 8.23
CA PHE A 195 12.04 11.18 9.41
C PHE A 195 10.67 10.48 9.46
N LEU A 196 9.69 10.99 8.71
CA LEU A 196 8.40 10.33 8.55
C LEU A 196 8.57 9.08 7.66
N ARG A 197 8.81 7.94 8.30
CA ARG A 197 8.85 6.64 7.62
C ARG A 197 7.65 5.79 8.04
N PRO A 198 6.48 6.07 7.48
CA PRO A 198 5.26 5.37 7.83
C PRO A 198 5.43 3.86 7.67
N GLY A 199 5.16 3.11 8.75
CA GLY A 199 5.30 1.66 8.74
C GLY A 199 6.72 1.13 8.40
N GLY A 200 7.77 1.93 8.64
CA GLY A 200 9.17 1.57 8.47
C GLY A 200 9.74 1.83 7.07
N ASN A 201 9.02 1.49 6.01
CA ASN A 201 9.49 1.58 4.60
C ASN A 201 8.65 2.53 3.74
N GLY A 202 7.68 3.22 4.34
CA GLY A 202 6.85 4.20 3.65
C GLY A 202 7.59 5.52 3.42
N THR A 203 7.07 6.31 2.48
CA THR A 203 7.52 7.65 2.18
C THR A 203 6.36 8.63 2.35
N ALA A 204 6.62 9.78 2.98
CA ALA A 204 5.64 10.85 3.11
C ALA A 204 6.08 12.07 2.30
N TYR A 205 5.16 12.74 1.63
CA TYR A 205 5.41 13.95 0.88
C TYR A 205 4.16 14.84 0.77
N LEU A 206 4.35 16.15 0.62
CA LEU A 206 3.28 17.13 0.51
C LEU A 206 2.97 17.44 -0.94
N VAL A 207 1.66 17.53 -1.25
CA VAL A 207 1.15 17.76 -2.60
C VAL A 207 0.07 18.84 -2.55
N ASN A 208 0.07 19.73 -3.54
CA ASN A 208 -1.05 20.67 -3.71
C ASN A 208 -2.20 20.05 -4.53
N PRO A 209 -3.38 20.68 -4.59
CA PRO A 209 -4.52 20.18 -5.35
C PRO A 209 -4.27 20.02 -6.86
N ALA A 210 -3.26 20.68 -7.41
CA ALA A 210 -2.86 20.50 -8.81
C ALA A 210 -1.95 19.28 -9.02
N GLY A 211 -1.59 18.56 -7.94
CA GLY A 211 -0.71 17.40 -7.99
C GLY A 211 0.78 17.72 -8.05
N HIS A 212 1.18 18.97 -7.75
CA HIS A 212 2.60 19.30 -7.64
C HIS A 212 3.10 18.94 -6.26
N ILE A 213 4.24 18.24 -6.21
CA ILE A 213 4.95 17.96 -4.95
C ILE A 213 5.56 19.25 -4.45
N LEU A 214 5.23 19.60 -3.21
CA LEU A 214 5.73 20.77 -2.51
C LEU A 214 6.98 20.44 -1.69
N ALA A 215 6.99 19.27 -1.09
CA ALA A 215 8.09 18.76 -0.29
C ALA A 215 8.17 17.24 -0.39
N HIS A 216 9.35 16.70 -0.66
CA HIS A 216 9.64 15.27 -0.73
C HIS A 216 11.06 15.00 -0.21
N PRO A 217 11.29 13.90 0.52
CA PRO A 217 12.63 13.57 1.03
C PRO A 217 13.74 13.54 -0.05
N ASP A 218 13.40 13.08 -1.25
CA ASP A 218 14.32 12.99 -2.40
C ASP A 218 14.05 14.07 -3.45
N LEU A 219 13.65 15.27 -3.04
CA LEU A 219 13.30 16.36 -3.96
C LEU A 219 14.44 16.66 -4.98
N LYS A 220 15.70 16.59 -4.54
CA LYS A 220 16.87 16.77 -5.42
C LYS A 220 16.96 15.72 -6.53
N ALA A 221 16.55 14.49 -6.27
CA ALA A 221 16.50 13.43 -7.28
C ALA A 221 15.35 13.63 -8.29
N MET A 222 14.34 14.43 -7.93
CA MET A 222 13.17 14.70 -8.77
C MET A 222 13.36 15.88 -9.73
N VAL A 223 14.12 16.90 -9.34
CA VAL A 223 14.35 18.11 -10.15
C VAL A 223 15.09 17.79 -11.46
N GLY A 224 15.84 16.70 -11.52
CA GLY A 224 16.53 16.23 -12.72
C GLY A 224 15.79 15.20 -13.57
N ARG A 225 14.62 14.75 -13.15
CA ARG A 225 13.80 13.76 -13.89
C ARG A 225 12.46 14.39 -14.27
N GLU A 226 11.93 14.05 -15.45
CA GLU A 226 10.66 14.55 -16.03
C GLU A 226 9.40 14.40 -15.11
N GLY A 227 9.56 14.58 -13.80
CA GLY A 227 8.55 14.36 -12.77
C GLY A 227 7.30 15.25 -12.87
N GLY A 228 7.37 16.39 -13.56
CA GLY A 228 6.25 17.33 -13.65
C GLY A 228 4.98 16.78 -14.30
N ARG A 229 5.08 15.84 -15.25
CA ARG A 229 3.91 15.22 -15.91
C ARG A 229 3.24 14.16 -15.07
N THR A 230 4.02 13.38 -14.33
CA THR A 230 3.50 12.28 -13.50
C THR A 230 2.75 12.78 -12.27
N LEU A 231 3.13 13.93 -11.77
CA LEU A 231 2.53 14.57 -10.59
C LEU A 231 1.16 15.19 -10.90
N GLY A 232 0.99 15.78 -12.09
CA GLY A 232 -0.32 16.25 -12.55
C GLY A 232 -1.35 15.13 -12.63
N GLN A 233 -0.94 13.90 -12.92
CA GLN A 233 -1.82 12.72 -12.89
C GLN A 233 -2.24 12.35 -11.48
N LEU A 234 -1.35 12.43 -10.49
CA LEU A 234 -1.69 12.16 -9.10
C LEU A 234 -2.80 13.09 -8.60
N GLY A 235 -2.64 14.41 -8.73
CA GLY A 235 -3.64 15.38 -8.32
C GLY A 235 -4.96 15.26 -9.09
N THR A 236 -4.91 14.90 -10.37
CA THR A 236 -6.10 14.67 -11.19
C THR A 236 -6.85 13.39 -10.80
N LEU A 237 -6.12 12.34 -10.48
CA LEU A 237 -6.69 11.06 -10.05
C LEU A 237 -7.32 11.18 -8.65
N MET A 238 -6.67 11.88 -7.73
CA MET A 238 -7.15 12.09 -6.37
C MET A 238 -8.41 12.96 -6.33
N LYS A 239 -8.43 14.08 -7.06
CA LYS A 239 -9.63 14.94 -7.20
C LYS A 239 -10.84 14.23 -7.81
N ARG A 240 -10.63 13.28 -8.73
CA ARG A 240 -11.74 12.62 -9.45
C ARG A 240 -12.51 11.60 -8.61
N ARG A 241 -11.96 11.07 -7.54
CA ARG A 241 -12.52 9.89 -6.88
C ARG A 241 -12.96 10.07 -5.43
N GLY A 242 -12.56 11.14 -4.76
CA GLY A 242 -12.84 11.29 -3.32
C GLY A 242 -12.35 10.07 -2.52
N VAL A 243 -11.30 9.40 -3.00
CA VAL A 243 -10.78 8.17 -2.39
C VAL A 243 -9.58 8.55 -1.55
N ASP A 244 -9.67 8.28 -0.28
CA ASP A 244 -8.58 8.50 0.67
C ASP A 244 -7.38 7.55 0.44
N THR A 245 -7.58 6.46 -0.29
CA THR A 245 -6.57 5.43 -0.53
C THR A 245 -6.64 4.82 -1.93
N MET A 246 -5.50 4.59 -2.58
CA MET A 246 -5.43 3.94 -3.88
C MET A 246 -4.13 3.15 -4.10
N ASN A 247 -4.19 2.15 -4.99
CA ASN A 247 -3.00 1.50 -5.53
C ASN A 247 -2.56 2.23 -6.79
N MET A 248 -1.31 2.65 -6.85
CA MET A 248 -0.74 3.29 -8.04
C MET A 248 0.77 3.08 -8.11
N VAL A 249 1.34 3.33 -9.26
CA VAL A 249 2.79 3.44 -9.37
C VAL A 249 3.20 4.77 -8.74
N ASP A 250 3.91 4.70 -7.63
CA ASP A 250 4.42 5.89 -6.96
C ASP A 250 5.33 6.66 -7.92
N PRO A 251 5.10 7.96 -8.13
CA PRO A 251 5.82 8.74 -9.13
C PRO A 251 7.32 8.89 -8.82
N VAL A 252 7.69 8.74 -7.56
CA VAL A 252 9.07 8.91 -7.09
C VAL A 252 9.82 7.59 -7.07
N SER A 253 9.31 6.61 -6.33
CA SER A 253 9.94 5.29 -6.20
C SER A 253 9.80 4.42 -7.45
N ARG A 254 8.86 4.74 -8.35
CA ARG A 254 8.50 3.95 -9.54
C ARG A 254 8.02 2.53 -9.22
N ARG A 255 7.67 2.27 -7.98
CA ARG A 255 7.15 0.98 -7.51
C ARG A 255 5.63 1.03 -7.37
N MET A 256 4.97 -0.12 -7.57
CA MET A 256 3.55 -0.24 -7.25
C MET A 256 3.39 -0.06 -5.74
N SER A 257 2.67 0.98 -5.35
CA SER A 257 2.53 1.40 -3.96
C SER A 257 1.07 1.57 -3.59
N TRP A 258 0.79 1.35 -2.32
CA TRP A 258 -0.44 1.79 -1.69
C TRP A 258 -0.24 3.24 -1.27
N VAL A 259 -1.09 4.11 -1.78
CA VAL A 259 -1.01 5.55 -1.54
C VAL A 259 -2.25 5.99 -0.76
N VAL A 260 -2.02 6.76 0.30
CA VAL A 260 -3.06 7.40 1.11
C VAL A 260 -2.90 8.89 0.99
N GLU A 261 -3.98 9.59 0.66
CA GLU A 261 -4.09 11.05 0.73
C GLU A 261 -4.77 11.45 2.03
N TYR A 262 -4.20 12.41 2.72
CA TYR A 262 -4.82 12.99 3.90
C TYR A 262 -4.67 14.52 3.87
N PRO A 263 -5.78 15.31 3.93
CA PRO A 263 -5.70 16.76 3.89
C PRO A 263 -5.04 17.31 5.15
N VAL A 264 -4.12 18.26 4.99
CA VAL A 264 -3.50 19.00 6.09
C VAL A 264 -4.42 20.16 6.47
N SER A 265 -5.01 20.12 7.65
CA SER A 265 -6.08 21.06 8.03
C SER A 265 -5.59 22.50 8.20
N SER A 266 -4.37 22.71 8.69
CA SER A 266 -3.71 24.02 8.79
C SER A 266 -3.44 24.66 7.42
N LEU A 267 -3.31 23.83 6.37
CA LEU A 267 -3.08 24.26 4.99
C LEU A 267 -4.35 24.26 4.14
N SER A 268 -5.53 24.11 4.76
CA SER A 268 -6.81 24.14 4.04
C SER A 268 -7.16 25.55 3.53
N THR A 269 -7.97 25.61 2.48
CA THR A 269 -8.47 26.89 1.92
C THR A 269 -9.22 27.70 2.96
N ALA A 270 -9.94 27.06 3.87
CA ALA A 270 -10.65 27.72 4.97
C ALA A 270 -9.70 28.49 5.90
N ARG A 271 -8.44 28.04 6.04
CA ARG A 271 -7.38 28.68 6.84
C ARG A 271 -6.35 29.44 6.00
N GLY A 272 -6.68 29.80 4.74
CA GLY A 272 -5.79 30.55 3.85
C GLY A 272 -4.77 29.71 3.11
N GLY A 273 -4.83 28.40 3.23
CA GLY A 273 -3.96 27.48 2.51
C GLY A 273 -4.44 27.18 1.09
N GLY A 274 -3.75 26.27 0.42
CA GLY A 274 -4.04 25.79 -0.93
C GLY A 274 -4.64 24.40 -0.98
N ASP A 275 -5.27 23.93 0.11
CA ASP A 275 -5.78 22.56 0.26
C ASP A 275 -4.69 21.50 0.02
N TRP A 276 -3.56 21.68 0.67
CA TRP A 276 -2.44 20.73 0.58
C TRP A 276 -2.78 19.44 1.29
N SER A 277 -2.29 18.34 0.73
CA SER A 277 -2.46 17.01 1.30
C SER A 277 -1.12 16.36 1.59
N LEU A 278 -1.05 15.64 2.69
CA LEU A 278 0.02 14.69 2.96
C LEU A 278 -0.28 13.41 2.20
N ILE A 279 0.66 13.01 1.36
CA ILE A 279 0.64 11.71 0.71
C ILE A 279 1.56 10.79 1.47
N VAL A 280 1.04 9.62 1.83
CA VAL A 280 1.82 8.53 2.40
C VAL A 280 1.80 7.37 1.43
N SER A 281 2.97 6.89 1.05
CA SER A 281 3.18 5.86 0.03
C SER A 281 3.92 4.67 0.62
N TRP A 282 3.39 3.45 0.45
CA TRP A 282 4.02 2.18 0.86
C TRP A 282 4.22 1.26 -0.33
N PRO A 283 5.44 0.76 -0.57
CA PRO A 283 5.69 -0.26 -1.59
C PRO A 283 4.91 -1.55 -1.27
N LEU A 284 4.06 -1.99 -2.21
CA LEU A 284 3.21 -3.17 -2.04
C LEU A 284 4.01 -4.47 -2.02
N ASP A 285 5.06 -4.56 -2.82
CA ASP A 285 5.92 -5.74 -2.93
C ASP A 285 6.57 -6.11 -1.60
N GLU A 286 7.06 -5.15 -0.83
CA GLU A 286 7.66 -5.38 0.48
C GLU A 286 6.64 -5.84 1.52
N ARG A 287 5.47 -5.22 1.55
CA ARG A 287 4.39 -5.57 2.48
C ARG A 287 3.72 -6.91 2.13
N MET A 288 3.67 -7.26 0.83
CA MET A 288 3.10 -8.52 0.37
C MET A 288 4.10 -9.68 0.34
N ALA A 289 5.39 -9.42 0.51
CA ALA A 289 6.44 -10.45 0.50
C ALA A 289 6.20 -11.59 1.50
N PRO A 290 5.78 -11.34 2.77
CA PRO A 290 5.48 -12.42 3.72
C PRO A 290 4.33 -13.31 3.23
N LEU A 291 3.27 -12.72 2.67
CA LEU A 291 2.12 -13.46 2.16
C LEU A 291 2.49 -14.33 0.96
N SER A 292 3.28 -13.80 0.01
CA SER A 292 3.75 -14.54 -1.16
C SER A 292 4.65 -15.70 -0.77
N THR A 293 5.48 -15.53 0.26
CA THR A 293 6.37 -16.59 0.80
C THR A 293 5.55 -17.65 1.51
N LEU A 294 4.57 -17.26 2.32
CA LEU A 294 3.64 -18.19 2.99
C LEU A 294 2.83 -18.98 1.96
N GLY A 295 2.25 -18.30 0.96
CA GLY A 295 1.50 -18.92 -0.12
C GLY A 295 2.33 -19.96 -0.88
N ARG A 296 3.58 -19.66 -1.20
CA ARG A 296 4.50 -20.59 -1.86
C ARG A 296 4.80 -21.83 -0.98
N ARG A 297 5.05 -21.64 0.32
CA ARG A 297 5.26 -22.75 1.27
C ARG A 297 4.01 -23.61 1.40
N MET A 298 2.84 -23.00 1.52
CA MET A 298 1.56 -23.71 1.54
C MET A 298 1.34 -24.51 0.26
N LEU A 299 1.59 -23.92 -0.91
CA LEU A 299 1.45 -24.62 -2.19
C LEU A 299 2.33 -25.87 -2.25
N VAL A 300 3.59 -25.78 -1.84
CA VAL A 300 4.49 -26.94 -1.78
C VAL A 300 3.96 -28.02 -0.83
N LEU A 301 3.50 -27.62 0.35
CA LEU A 301 2.92 -28.54 1.32
C LEU A 301 1.67 -29.25 0.78
N TYR A 302 0.76 -28.49 0.14
CA TYR A 302 -0.45 -29.04 -0.48
C TYR A 302 -0.14 -29.99 -1.63
N LEU A 303 0.83 -29.67 -2.48
CA LEU A 303 1.28 -30.56 -3.56
C LEU A 303 1.88 -31.85 -2.98
N PHE A 304 2.66 -31.77 -1.91
CA PHE A 304 3.22 -32.93 -1.24
C PHE A 304 2.12 -33.81 -0.60
N MET A 305 1.21 -33.20 0.17
CA MET A 305 0.09 -33.90 0.80
C MET A 305 -0.85 -34.54 -0.24
N GLY A 306 -1.20 -33.75 -1.27
CA GLY A 306 -2.04 -34.24 -2.39
C GLY A 306 -1.37 -35.40 -3.12
N GLY A 307 -0.09 -35.30 -3.43
CA GLY A 307 0.69 -36.37 -4.05
C GLY A 307 0.77 -37.61 -3.18
N ALA A 308 1.00 -37.46 -1.88
CA ALA A 308 1.01 -38.58 -0.92
C ALA A 308 -0.37 -39.25 -0.81
N ALA A 309 -1.45 -38.48 -0.73
CA ALA A 309 -2.81 -39.00 -0.68
C ALA A 309 -3.16 -39.75 -1.97
N LEU A 310 -2.85 -39.20 -3.14
CA LEU A 310 -3.06 -39.87 -4.43
C LEU A 310 -2.21 -41.16 -4.55
N TRP A 311 -0.97 -41.14 -4.07
CA TRP A 311 -0.12 -42.32 -4.04
C TRP A 311 -0.71 -43.42 -3.14
N PHE A 312 -1.16 -43.02 -1.95
CA PHE A 312 -1.78 -43.96 -0.99
C PHE A 312 -3.07 -44.55 -1.53
N LEU A 313 -3.98 -43.72 -2.08
CA LEU A 313 -5.21 -44.18 -2.69
C LEU A 313 -4.96 -45.12 -3.87
N ASN A 314 -4.01 -44.74 -4.76
CA ASN A 314 -3.65 -45.59 -5.89
C ASN A 314 -3.07 -46.95 -5.44
N ARG A 315 -2.25 -46.95 -4.38
CA ARG A 315 -1.69 -48.18 -3.78
C ARG A 315 -2.79 -49.06 -3.21
N THR A 316 -3.66 -48.46 -2.40
CA THR A 316 -4.78 -49.22 -1.78
C THR A 316 -5.71 -49.78 -2.85
N PHE A 317 -6.05 -48.99 -3.88
CA PHE A 317 -6.90 -49.46 -4.98
C PHE A 317 -6.25 -50.57 -5.79
N ASP A 318 -4.95 -50.51 -6.05
CA ASP A 318 -4.23 -51.59 -6.72
C ASP A 318 -4.21 -52.86 -5.87
N ASP A 319 -4.00 -52.74 -4.57
CA ASP A 319 -3.91 -53.91 -3.68
C ASP A 319 -5.29 -54.55 -3.40
N THR A 320 -6.35 -53.70 -3.22
CA THR A 320 -7.68 -54.18 -2.82
C THR A 320 -8.55 -54.63 -4.01
N ILE A 321 -8.38 -54.02 -5.17
CA ILE A 321 -9.30 -54.23 -6.32
C ILE A 321 -8.56 -54.78 -7.53
N THR A 322 -7.47 -54.15 -7.94
CA THR A 322 -6.88 -54.43 -9.22
C THR A 322 -6.13 -55.75 -9.30
N ARG A 323 -5.36 -56.07 -8.24
CA ARG A 323 -4.60 -57.31 -8.17
C ARG A 323 -5.52 -58.52 -8.03
N PRO A 324 -6.55 -58.54 -7.14
CA PRO A 324 -7.51 -59.62 -7.07
C PRO A 324 -8.25 -59.84 -8.39
N LEU A 325 -8.80 -58.82 -9.01
CA LEU A 325 -9.50 -58.95 -10.31
C LEU A 325 -8.60 -59.56 -11.42
N ARG A 326 -7.30 -59.19 -11.44
CA ARG A 326 -6.35 -59.79 -12.38
C ARG A 326 -6.07 -61.23 -12.10
N ARG A 327 -6.08 -61.64 -10.82
CA ARG A 327 -5.91 -63.04 -10.40
C ARG A 327 -7.10 -63.85 -10.90
N LEU A 328 -8.32 -63.39 -10.60
CA LEU A 328 -9.54 -64.05 -11.05
C LEU A 328 -9.63 -64.15 -12.60
N ALA A 329 -9.27 -63.10 -13.33
CA ALA A 329 -9.23 -63.12 -14.76
C ALA A 329 -8.19 -64.12 -15.37
N ARG A 330 -7.04 -64.29 -14.69
CA ARG A 330 -6.06 -65.31 -15.06
C ARG A 330 -6.54 -66.72 -14.78
N GLN A 331 -7.18 -66.93 -13.62
CA GLN A 331 -7.76 -68.23 -13.27
C GLN A 331 -8.88 -68.64 -14.21
N ALA A 332 -9.76 -67.70 -14.59
CA ALA A 332 -10.80 -67.93 -15.59
C ALA A 332 -10.24 -68.36 -16.95
N ARG A 333 -9.14 -67.76 -17.39
CA ARG A 333 -8.42 -68.18 -18.60
C ARG A 333 -7.79 -69.55 -18.50
N GLY A 334 -7.15 -69.87 -17.33
CA GLY A 334 -6.62 -71.21 -17.07
C GLY A 334 -7.70 -72.26 -17.21
N TYR A 335 -8.89 -72.04 -16.64
CA TYR A 335 -10.01 -72.97 -16.78
C TYR A 335 -10.43 -73.19 -18.24
N ALA A 336 -10.43 -72.13 -19.04
CA ALA A 336 -10.71 -72.22 -20.47
C ALA A 336 -9.66 -73.03 -21.25
N GLU A 337 -8.40 -72.99 -20.82
CA GLU A 337 -7.26 -73.69 -21.40
C GLU A 337 -7.12 -75.13 -20.82
N GLY A 338 -7.93 -75.49 -19.81
CA GLY A 338 -7.93 -76.82 -19.21
C GLY A 338 -7.04 -76.98 -17.99
N ASP A 339 -6.49 -75.90 -17.48
CA ASP A 339 -5.73 -75.84 -16.20
C ASP A 339 -6.70 -75.48 -15.04
N PHE A 340 -7.11 -76.50 -14.28
CA PHE A 340 -8.05 -76.39 -13.15
C PHE A 340 -7.35 -76.13 -11.81
N ALA A 341 -6.10 -75.67 -11.79
CA ALA A 341 -5.38 -75.38 -10.57
C ALA A 341 -6.11 -74.36 -9.70
N ARG A 342 -6.45 -74.77 -8.49
CA ARG A 342 -7.13 -73.90 -7.52
C ARG A 342 -6.11 -73.01 -6.78
N ASN A 343 -6.27 -71.69 -6.85
CA ASN A 343 -5.50 -70.78 -6.03
C ASN A 343 -6.17 -70.63 -4.64
N PRO A 344 -5.38 -70.59 -3.56
CA PRO A 344 -5.95 -70.42 -2.22
C PRO A 344 -6.65 -69.07 -2.06
N VAL A 345 -7.84 -69.11 -1.44
CA VAL A 345 -8.63 -67.92 -1.08
C VAL A 345 -7.83 -67.02 -0.14
N SER A 346 -7.70 -65.76 -0.52
CA SER A 346 -7.02 -64.77 0.32
C SER A 346 -7.99 -64.32 1.44
N ARG A 347 -7.54 -64.38 2.71
CA ARG A 347 -8.35 -64.08 3.89
C ARG A 347 -8.80 -62.62 4.04
N ASN A 348 -8.30 -61.70 3.21
CA ASN A 348 -8.47 -60.24 3.41
C ASN A 348 -9.04 -59.53 2.19
N GLU A 349 -9.84 -60.19 1.37
CA GLU A 349 -10.46 -59.58 0.18
C GLU A 349 -11.89 -59.04 0.48
N ALA A 350 -12.35 -58.05 -0.29
CA ALA A 350 -13.70 -57.49 -0.19
C ALA A 350 -14.73 -58.61 -0.42
N LEU A 351 -15.87 -58.53 0.25
CA LEU A 351 -16.90 -59.59 0.27
C LEU A 351 -17.34 -59.97 -1.14
N GLU A 352 -17.53 -58.97 -2.01
CA GLU A 352 -17.96 -59.13 -3.42
C GLU A 352 -16.90 -59.85 -4.28
N LEU A 353 -15.63 -59.63 -3.98
CA LEU A 353 -14.52 -60.31 -4.67
C LEU A 353 -14.41 -61.79 -4.27
N LYS A 354 -14.73 -62.06 -2.99
CA LYS A 354 -14.76 -63.39 -2.44
C LYS A 354 -15.93 -64.21 -3.05
N GLU A 355 -17.12 -63.61 -3.14
CA GLU A 355 -18.27 -64.23 -3.80
C GLU A 355 -17.97 -64.61 -5.27
N LEU A 356 -17.25 -63.68 -6.00
CA LEU A 356 -16.86 -63.92 -7.36
C LEU A 356 -15.79 -65.02 -7.47
N GLU A 357 -14.85 -65.12 -6.54
CA GLU A 357 -13.84 -66.18 -6.45
C GLU A 357 -14.50 -67.53 -6.17
N ASP A 358 -15.45 -67.57 -5.26
CA ASP A 358 -16.19 -68.79 -4.89
C ASP A 358 -17.03 -69.32 -6.09
N ALA A 359 -17.70 -68.41 -6.81
CA ALA A 359 -18.45 -68.73 -8.01
C ALA A 359 -17.55 -69.22 -9.13
N LEU A 360 -16.39 -68.66 -9.32
CA LEU A 360 -15.42 -69.06 -10.32
C LEU A 360 -14.81 -70.45 -9.99
N ASN A 361 -14.52 -70.70 -8.72
CA ASN A 361 -14.04 -72.00 -8.23
C ASN A 361 -15.10 -73.10 -8.41
N ALA A 362 -16.38 -72.82 -8.16
CA ALA A 362 -17.48 -73.71 -8.39
C ALA A 362 -17.63 -74.10 -9.90
N LEU A 363 -17.48 -73.07 -10.78
CA LEU A 363 -17.49 -73.26 -12.24
C LEU A 363 -16.33 -74.14 -12.68
N GLY A 364 -15.12 -73.87 -12.14
CA GLY A 364 -13.91 -74.69 -12.44
C GLY A 364 -14.09 -76.13 -12.06
N ALA A 365 -14.66 -76.41 -10.87
CA ALA A 365 -14.96 -77.76 -10.44
C ALA A 365 -15.97 -78.49 -11.32
N ALA A 366 -16.99 -77.79 -11.81
CA ALA A 366 -17.97 -78.36 -12.74
C ALA A 366 -17.37 -78.70 -14.11
N LEU A 367 -16.51 -77.84 -14.65
CA LEU A 367 -15.83 -78.04 -15.93
C LEU A 367 -14.78 -79.20 -15.87
N GLU A 368 -14.11 -79.34 -14.72
CA GLU A 368 -13.17 -80.41 -14.46
C GLU A 368 -13.87 -81.81 -14.45
N LYS A 369 -15.05 -81.86 -13.79
CA LYS A 369 -15.90 -83.03 -13.78
C LYS A 369 -16.45 -83.45 -15.11
N ASP A 370 -16.81 -82.49 -15.97
CA ASP A 370 -17.36 -82.77 -17.29
C ASP A 370 -16.31 -83.25 -18.31
N ARG A 371 -15.02 -82.95 -18.05
CA ARG A 371 -13.87 -83.40 -18.86
C ARG A 371 -13.27 -84.72 -18.42
N ALA A 372 -13.64 -85.20 -17.22
CA ALA A 372 -13.16 -86.46 -16.74
C ALA A 372 -13.71 -87.64 -17.67
N PRO A 373 -12.86 -88.54 -18.16
CA PRO A 373 -13.35 -89.60 -19.05
C PRO A 373 -14.31 -90.51 -18.26
N SER A 374 -15.44 -90.88 -18.85
CA SER A 374 -16.41 -91.82 -18.30
C SER A 374 -15.71 -93.15 -17.97
N PRO A 375 -15.94 -93.74 -16.82
CA PRO A 375 -15.34 -95.04 -16.50
C PRO A 375 -15.76 -96.07 -17.54
N HIS A 376 -14.78 -96.66 -18.25
CA HIS A 376 -14.97 -97.83 -19.11
C HIS A 376 -15.69 -98.93 -18.31
N VAL A 377 -16.90 -99.19 -18.71
CA VAL A 377 -17.61 -100.39 -18.33
C VAL A 377 -16.85 -101.58 -18.95
N THR A 378 -16.10 -102.33 -18.25
CA THR A 378 -15.61 -103.60 -18.69
C THR A 378 -16.78 -104.52 -18.68
N GLU A 379 -17.30 -104.86 -19.84
CA GLU A 379 -18.17 -105.99 -20.06
C GLU A 379 -17.29 -107.28 -19.93
N ASP A 380 -17.44 -107.95 -18.83
CA ASP A 380 -17.10 -109.37 -18.67
C ASP A 380 -18.18 -110.15 -19.41
N SER A 381 -17.78 -110.91 -20.41
CA SER A 381 -18.56 -111.95 -21.03
C SER A 381 -17.80 -113.24 -21.02
N PRO A 382 -18.48 -114.39 -20.91
CA PRO A 382 -18.19 -115.68 -20.32
C PRO A 382 -17.19 -116.56 -21.04
#